data_d7fa7aa7e83fa292cbca62d548a6da67
#
_entry.id   d7fa7aa7e83fa292cbca62d548a6da67
#
_cell.length_a   1.000
_cell.length_b   1.000
_cell.length_c   1.000
_cell.angle_alpha   90.00
_cell.angle_beta   90.00
_cell.angle_gamma   90.00
#
_symmetry.space_group_name_H-M   'P 1'
#
loop_
_entity.id
_entity.type
_entity.pdbx_description
1 polymer ?
#
loop_
_entity_poly.entity_id
_entity_poly.type
_entity_poly.pdbx_seq_one_letter_code
_entity_poly.pdbx_strand_id
1 'polypeptide(L)'
;MASPTPWPKSAPSREKSPELKPHKVLVVDDHSIVRRGLVTLINEQHDLQVIAEAANESEAIFAFRQERPDILVMDWSLKQRDSGPLLIALLREEPTLPVLVVSVHDELTHADIVIELGARGYIMKREAAEKIIDGIRVVLSGSFYLSQRAVSSLSPSSAKIVNGITVLSGPWAAKSVATEKETYTTWSVSVVIPVFNSEKTIAKLCQEVTAELSNVESLQIILVDDGSSDGSAEVCSAMHSRYPYTVDFIGLARNFGEHNAVLAGLRHAVGDYCVIMDDDLQNPPSEIPKLLRHASLGFDVVYSKYEKRRHPLYRRIGSAIHNWTARLTLDSPRGLYLSSFKVLSEAVVKQVVKYQGPKPYLDALVLAATARIGSIECAHHPRAGGQSGYSMRKLIGLWCRLVFGFSVWPLHFSVVLWIAAFLALLAQHIVAGFEYLSTPTSLALVGATGLLLSIVGEYAGRLYMLGNAASQFVIKRQSRRATVSLTCYQPSTLETSDHAAV
;
A
#
# COMPACT_ATOMS: atom_id res chain seq x y z
N MET A 1 12.42 48.70 82.45
CA MET A 1 13.43 48.79 81.44
C MET A 1 13.74 47.37 81.01
N ALA A 2 13.14 46.88 79.92
CA ALA A 2 13.39 45.54 79.38
C ALA A 2 14.07 45.71 78.04
N SER A 3 15.27 45.19 77.88
CA SER A 3 16.11 45.20 76.70
C SER A 3 15.54 44.30 75.61
N PRO A 4 15.64 44.61 74.32
CA PRO A 4 15.09 43.85 73.22
C PRO A 4 16.02 42.67 72.86
N THR A 5 15.40 41.48 72.68
CA THR A 5 16.03 40.26 72.18
C THR A 5 16.42 40.37 70.71
N PRO A 6 17.60 39.90 70.30
CA PRO A 6 18.02 39.96 68.88
C PRO A 6 17.36 38.86 68.01
N TRP A 7 17.04 39.20 66.79
CA TRP A 7 16.49 38.31 65.76
C TRP A 7 17.48 37.25 65.32
N PRO A 8 17.05 35.99 65.10
CA PRO A 8 17.94 34.96 64.57
C PRO A 8 18.22 35.22 63.04
N LYS A 9 19.50 35.42 62.74
CA LYS A 9 20.03 35.40 61.36
C LYS A 9 20.29 33.93 60.97
N SER A 10 19.42 33.33 60.20
CA SER A 10 19.78 32.29 59.18
C SER A 10 18.55 31.97 58.34
N ALA A 11 18.55 32.49 57.13
CA ALA A 11 17.65 32.01 56.09
C ALA A 11 18.04 30.57 55.75
N PRO A 12 17.10 29.64 55.56
CA PRO A 12 17.43 28.30 55.09
C PRO A 12 17.99 28.41 53.68
N SER A 13 19.11 27.74 53.48
CA SER A 13 19.71 27.51 52.15
C SER A 13 18.65 26.91 51.22
N ARG A 14 18.36 27.59 50.12
CA ARG A 14 17.60 27.01 49.00
C ARG A 14 18.31 25.73 48.59
N GLU A 15 17.70 24.60 48.88
CA GLU A 15 18.07 23.33 48.25
C GLU A 15 18.02 23.55 46.73
N LYS A 16 19.15 23.36 46.07
CA LYS A 16 19.23 23.29 44.62
C LYS A 16 18.34 22.13 44.20
N SER A 17 17.24 22.43 43.52
CA SER A 17 16.47 21.44 42.78
C SER A 17 17.43 20.62 41.91
N PRO A 18 17.29 19.29 41.79
CA PRO A 18 18.16 18.48 40.96
C PRO A 18 18.11 19.04 39.54
N GLU A 19 19.29 19.38 38.99
CA GLU A 19 19.44 19.78 37.59
C GLU A 19 18.97 18.59 36.73
N LEU A 20 17.75 18.64 36.24
CA LEU A 20 17.23 17.70 35.26
C LEU A 20 18.10 17.84 33.98
N LYS A 21 18.75 16.76 33.56
CA LYS A 21 19.47 16.74 32.30
C LYS A 21 18.50 17.07 31.15
N PRO A 22 18.85 17.94 30.21
CA PRO A 22 18.00 18.29 29.10
C PRO A 22 17.74 17.04 28.23
N HIS A 23 16.52 16.91 27.70
CA HIS A 23 16.18 15.85 26.76
C HIS A 23 16.90 16.05 25.42
N LYS A 24 17.46 14.98 24.91
CA LYS A 24 18.24 14.92 23.68
C LYS A 24 17.33 14.87 22.45
N VAL A 25 17.42 15.86 21.58
CA VAL A 25 16.60 15.98 20.37
C VAL A 25 17.46 15.75 19.13
N LEU A 26 17.02 14.88 18.22
CA LEU A 26 17.54 14.78 16.87
C LEU A 26 16.57 15.48 15.91
N VAL A 27 17.08 16.42 15.08
CA VAL A 27 16.31 17.17 14.10
C VAL A 27 16.67 16.70 12.68
N VAL A 28 15.66 16.28 11.91
CA VAL A 28 15.84 15.77 10.53
C VAL A 28 14.96 16.59 9.56
N ASP A 29 15.58 17.40 8.71
CA ASP A 29 14.89 18.20 7.68
C ASP A 29 15.88 18.53 6.56
N ASP A 30 15.54 18.35 5.29
CA ASP A 30 16.42 18.67 4.15
C ASP A 30 16.48 20.15 3.86
N HIS A 31 15.53 20.95 4.36
CA HIS A 31 15.50 22.40 4.22
C HIS A 31 16.37 23.07 5.31
N SER A 32 17.55 23.51 4.96
CA SER A 32 18.54 24.07 5.90
C SER A 32 18.02 25.25 6.73
N ILE A 33 17.13 26.10 6.19
CA ILE A 33 16.57 27.26 6.90
C ILE A 33 15.58 26.77 7.97
N VAL A 34 14.70 25.83 7.63
CA VAL A 34 13.73 25.27 8.57
C VAL A 34 14.46 24.54 9.68
N ARG A 35 15.41 23.68 9.33
CA ARG A 35 16.21 22.92 10.30
C ARG A 35 16.92 23.82 11.29
N ARG A 36 17.61 24.88 10.83
CA ARG A 36 18.26 25.87 11.70
C ARG A 36 17.26 26.60 12.60
N GLY A 37 16.08 26.97 12.07
CA GLY A 37 15.02 27.57 12.85
C GLY A 37 14.53 26.68 13.98
N LEU A 38 14.28 25.38 13.70
CA LEU A 38 13.88 24.41 14.69
C LEU A 38 14.97 24.21 15.76
N VAL A 39 16.23 24.08 15.35
CA VAL A 39 17.37 23.94 16.26
C VAL A 39 17.49 25.13 17.20
N THR A 40 17.33 26.35 16.68
CA THR A 40 17.39 27.58 17.50
C THR A 40 16.26 27.58 18.54
N LEU A 41 15.01 27.36 18.12
CA LEU A 41 13.84 27.35 19.00
C LEU A 41 13.95 26.29 20.12
N ILE A 42 14.45 25.09 19.76
CA ILE A 42 14.60 23.97 20.70
C ILE A 42 15.72 24.28 21.70
N ASN A 43 16.86 24.76 21.26
CA ASN A 43 18.00 25.08 22.13
C ASN A 43 17.79 26.31 23.03
N GLU A 44 16.80 27.17 22.74
CA GLU A 44 16.38 28.24 23.65
C GLU A 44 15.70 27.71 24.94
N GLN A 45 15.29 26.43 24.93
CA GLN A 45 14.64 25.79 26.08
C GLN A 45 15.70 25.16 27.00
N HIS A 46 15.56 25.36 28.31
CA HIS A 46 16.51 24.81 29.29
C HIS A 46 16.35 23.29 29.54
N ASP A 47 15.20 22.71 29.14
CA ASP A 47 14.85 21.30 29.30
C ASP A 47 15.08 20.47 28.03
N LEU A 48 15.48 21.08 26.90
CA LEU A 48 15.71 20.44 25.62
C LEU A 48 17.09 20.79 25.06
N GLN A 49 17.72 19.86 24.34
CA GLN A 49 19.00 20.08 23.69
C GLN A 49 19.05 19.32 22.35
N VAL A 50 19.26 20.01 21.25
CA VAL A 50 19.55 19.36 19.97
C VAL A 50 20.97 18.82 20.00
N ILE A 51 21.09 17.50 19.91
CA ILE A 51 22.36 16.78 19.97
C ILE A 51 22.91 16.46 18.57
N ALA A 52 22.03 16.39 17.56
CA ALA A 52 22.43 16.14 16.18
C ALA A 52 21.39 16.71 15.20
N GLU A 53 21.85 17.00 13.99
CA GLU A 53 21.07 17.43 12.83
C GLU A 53 21.33 16.47 11.67
N ALA A 54 20.31 16.22 10.84
CA ALA A 54 20.45 15.44 9.62
C ALA A 54 19.65 16.06 8.47
N ALA A 55 20.21 16.01 7.26
CA ALA A 55 19.60 16.54 6.05
C ALA A 55 19.06 15.42 5.11
N ASN A 56 19.24 14.17 5.48
CA ASN A 56 18.77 13.00 4.71
C ASN A 56 18.71 11.74 5.58
N GLU A 57 18.12 10.68 5.01
CA GLU A 57 17.91 9.40 5.70
C GLU A 57 19.21 8.77 6.25
N SER A 58 20.29 8.80 5.46
CA SER A 58 21.56 8.16 5.86
C SER A 58 22.20 8.89 7.04
N GLU A 59 22.19 10.23 7.03
CA GLU A 59 22.65 11.04 8.15
C GLU A 59 21.78 10.84 9.39
N ALA A 60 20.43 10.75 9.22
CA ALA A 60 19.50 10.53 10.32
C ALA A 60 19.75 9.18 11.02
N ILE A 61 19.91 8.10 10.27
CA ILE A 61 20.21 6.76 10.81
C ILE A 61 21.56 6.76 11.53
N PHE A 62 22.58 7.40 10.93
CA PHE A 62 23.90 7.49 11.54
C PHE A 62 23.85 8.26 12.86
N ALA A 63 23.25 9.47 12.87
CA ALA A 63 23.11 10.30 14.05
C ALA A 63 22.31 9.62 15.15
N PHE A 64 21.20 8.96 14.82
CA PHE A 64 20.40 8.19 15.74
C PHE A 64 21.21 7.10 16.47
N ARG A 65 21.99 6.33 15.74
CA ARG A 65 22.82 5.25 16.31
C ARG A 65 23.94 5.75 17.20
N GLN A 66 24.54 6.88 16.87
CA GLN A 66 25.66 7.47 17.61
C GLN A 66 25.18 8.18 18.88
N GLU A 67 24.17 9.00 18.78
CA GLU A 67 23.79 9.96 19.83
C GLU A 67 22.65 9.48 20.73
N ARG A 68 21.88 8.48 20.30
CA ARG A 68 20.72 7.93 21.04
C ARG A 68 19.81 9.04 21.60
N PRO A 69 19.05 9.73 20.74
CA PRO A 69 18.17 10.81 21.13
C PRO A 69 16.97 10.30 21.95
N ASP A 70 16.45 11.15 22.86
CA ASP A 70 15.22 10.87 23.60
C ASP A 70 13.96 11.14 22.76
N ILE A 71 14.08 11.98 21.71
CA ILE A 71 13.00 12.29 20.74
C ILE A 71 13.57 12.60 19.38
N LEU A 72 12.84 12.21 18.34
CA LEU A 72 13.09 12.56 16.95
C LEU A 72 12.06 13.59 16.48
N VAL A 73 12.54 14.71 15.93
CA VAL A 73 11.74 15.70 15.18
C VAL A 73 12.12 15.57 13.71
N MET A 74 11.18 15.15 12.86
CA MET A 74 11.51 14.85 11.46
C MET A 74 10.53 15.46 10.46
N ASP A 75 11.06 15.91 9.34
CA ASP A 75 10.25 16.28 8.17
C ASP A 75 9.63 15.03 7.54
N TRP A 76 8.35 15.12 7.20
CA TRP A 76 7.66 14.05 6.45
C TRP A 76 8.19 13.88 5.03
N SER A 77 8.73 14.91 4.40
CA SER A 77 9.23 14.88 3.02
C SER A 77 10.70 15.23 2.94
N LEU A 78 11.58 14.23 2.88
CA LEU A 78 13.03 14.42 2.67
C LEU A 78 13.39 14.26 1.19
N LYS A 79 13.94 15.32 0.57
CA LYS A 79 14.30 15.36 -0.87
C LYS A 79 13.13 14.93 -1.78
N GLN A 80 11.94 15.43 -1.52
CA GLN A 80 10.70 15.10 -2.25
C GLN A 80 10.31 13.61 -2.19
N ARG A 81 10.78 12.89 -1.19
CA ARG A 81 10.39 11.51 -0.88
C ARG A 81 9.72 11.47 0.47
N ASP A 82 8.74 10.58 0.58
CA ASP A 82 8.07 10.26 1.82
C ASP A 82 9.06 9.64 2.82
N SER A 83 9.09 10.16 4.04
CA SER A 83 10.00 9.70 5.12
C SER A 83 9.46 8.50 5.91
N GLY A 84 8.34 7.92 5.49
CA GLY A 84 7.78 6.72 6.11
C GLY A 84 8.78 5.57 6.26
N PRO A 85 9.58 5.22 5.25
CA PRO A 85 10.62 4.18 5.36
C PRO A 85 11.67 4.49 6.43
N LEU A 86 12.08 5.75 6.59
CA LEU A 86 13.01 6.17 7.64
C LEU A 86 12.38 6.01 9.04
N LEU A 87 11.15 6.49 9.20
CA LEU A 87 10.39 6.37 10.45
C LEU A 87 10.28 4.90 10.88
N ILE A 88 9.89 4.02 9.98
CA ILE A 88 9.80 2.57 10.22
C ILE A 88 11.16 1.98 10.59
N ALA A 89 12.24 2.37 9.90
CA ALA A 89 13.59 1.86 10.17
C ALA A 89 14.05 2.21 11.57
N LEU A 90 13.83 3.47 12.01
CA LEU A 90 14.23 3.94 13.33
C LEU A 90 13.38 3.32 14.45
N LEU A 91 12.06 3.20 14.25
CA LEU A 91 11.16 2.56 15.21
C LEU A 91 11.37 1.04 15.31
N ARG A 92 11.99 0.40 14.31
CA ARG A 92 12.43 -1.01 14.43
C ARG A 92 13.63 -1.17 15.33
N GLU A 93 14.57 -0.21 15.34
CA GLU A 93 15.74 -0.23 16.21
C GLU A 93 15.37 0.18 17.64
N GLU A 94 14.45 1.14 17.81
CA GLU A 94 13.98 1.64 19.11
C GLU A 94 12.46 1.84 19.04
N PRO A 95 11.64 0.82 19.39
CA PRO A 95 10.17 0.88 19.30
C PRO A 95 9.52 1.91 20.22
N THR A 96 10.24 2.34 21.26
CA THR A 96 9.75 3.31 22.25
C THR A 96 10.11 4.75 21.91
N LEU A 97 10.91 4.98 20.85
CA LEU A 97 11.37 6.30 20.43
C LEU A 97 10.18 7.24 20.15
N PRO A 98 10.03 8.33 20.92
CA PRO A 98 9.03 9.34 20.62
C PRO A 98 9.39 10.06 19.30
N VAL A 99 8.44 10.14 18.35
CA VAL A 99 8.65 10.81 17.06
C VAL A 99 7.57 11.87 16.86
N LEU A 100 8.01 13.10 16.59
CA LEU A 100 7.18 14.22 16.20
C LEU A 100 7.47 14.57 14.73
N VAL A 101 6.46 14.45 13.89
CA VAL A 101 6.57 14.76 12.46
C VAL A 101 6.18 16.21 12.20
N VAL A 102 6.99 16.90 11.40
CA VAL A 102 6.73 18.27 10.93
C VAL A 102 6.61 18.23 9.41
N SER A 103 5.53 18.77 8.83
CA SER A 103 5.25 18.64 7.41
C SER A 103 4.63 19.89 6.78
N VAL A 104 4.86 20.06 5.48
CA VAL A 104 4.16 21.07 4.65
C VAL A 104 2.78 20.58 4.21
N HIS A 105 2.50 19.27 4.27
CA HIS A 105 1.25 18.68 3.84
C HIS A 105 0.13 18.92 4.84
N ASP A 106 -1.12 18.86 4.33
CA ASP A 106 -2.29 19.03 5.19
C ASP A 106 -2.41 17.89 6.20
N GLU A 107 -2.63 18.24 7.45
CA GLU A 107 -2.79 17.33 8.57
C GLU A 107 -3.94 16.33 8.36
N LEU A 108 -5.06 16.77 7.76
CA LEU A 108 -6.23 15.91 7.51
C LEU A 108 -5.97 14.75 6.56
N THR A 109 -4.91 14.84 5.74
CA THR A 109 -4.59 13.82 4.74
C THR A 109 -3.40 12.95 5.12
N HIS A 110 -2.58 13.35 6.10
CA HIS A 110 -1.33 12.67 6.39
C HIS A 110 -1.12 12.32 7.88
N ALA A 111 -1.84 12.98 8.81
CA ALA A 111 -1.61 12.73 10.23
C ALA A 111 -2.00 11.32 10.65
N ASP A 112 -3.08 10.77 10.11
CA ASP A 112 -3.52 9.39 10.35
C ASP A 112 -2.45 8.38 9.90
N ILE A 113 -1.89 8.54 8.71
CA ILE A 113 -0.82 7.69 8.16
C ILE A 113 0.42 7.75 9.07
N VAL A 114 0.82 8.95 9.47
CA VAL A 114 2.03 9.18 10.27
C VAL A 114 1.89 8.58 11.68
N ILE A 115 0.71 8.70 12.28
CA ILE A 115 0.41 8.10 13.59
C ILE A 115 0.31 6.58 13.49
N GLU A 116 -0.29 6.05 12.44
CA GLU A 116 -0.34 4.59 12.18
C GLU A 116 1.05 3.99 11.98
N LEU A 117 2.00 4.75 11.41
CA LEU A 117 3.40 4.34 11.27
C LEU A 117 4.18 4.38 12.59
N GLY A 118 3.57 4.87 13.68
CA GLY A 118 4.14 4.87 15.02
C GLY A 118 4.68 6.20 15.51
N ALA A 119 4.54 7.30 14.75
CA ALA A 119 4.83 8.63 15.29
C ALA A 119 3.81 9.01 16.36
N ARG A 120 4.19 9.88 17.29
CA ARG A 120 3.32 10.35 18.37
C ARG A 120 2.84 11.78 18.21
N GLY A 121 3.20 12.44 17.12
CA GLY A 121 2.70 13.78 16.84
C GLY A 121 2.90 14.21 15.42
N TYR A 122 2.05 15.17 15.01
CA TYR A 122 2.09 15.80 13.70
C TYR A 122 1.87 17.31 13.85
N ILE A 123 2.74 18.10 13.21
CA ILE A 123 2.66 19.57 13.18
C ILE A 123 2.85 20.03 11.74
N MET A 124 2.02 20.96 11.27
CA MET A 124 2.26 21.63 10.00
C MET A 124 3.43 22.61 10.09
N LYS A 125 4.36 22.62 9.11
CA LYS A 125 5.53 23.51 9.11
C LYS A 125 5.19 24.97 9.30
N ARG A 126 4.03 25.44 8.83
CA ARG A 126 3.56 26.82 9.02
C ARG A 126 3.23 27.17 10.49
N GLU A 127 2.98 26.16 11.32
CA GLU A 127 2.65 26.30 12.73
C GLU A 127 3.80 25.89 13.65
N ALA A 128 4.89 25.37 13.07
CA ALA A 128 6.00 24.80 13.84
C ALA A 128 6.66 25.82 14.76
N ALA A 129 6.82 27.08 14.34
CA ALA A 129 7.43 28.12 15.16
C ALA A 129 6.70 28.34 16.50
N GLU A 130 5.38 28.20 16.51
CA GLU A 130 4.56 28.43 17.70
C GLU A 130 4.31 27.16 18.53
N LYS A 131 4.30 25.99 17.87
CA LYS A 131 3.78 24.74 18.45
C LYS A 131 4.83 23.66 18.69
N ILE A 132 6.04 23.80 18.13
CA ILE A 132 7.04 22.73 18.17
C ILE A 132 7.46 22.34 19.59
N ILE A 133 7.64 23.32 20.48
CA ILE A 133 8.09 23.08 21.84
C ILE A 133 7.02 22.34 22.65
N ASP A 134 5.76 22.76 22.54
CA ASP A 134 4.64 22.09 23.19
C ASP A 134 4.46 20.66 22.64
N GLY A 135 4.59 20.52 21.32
CA GLY A 135 4.54 19.21 20.65
C GLY A 135 5.62 18.26 21.15
N ILE A 136 6.86 18.73 21.27
CA ILE A 136 7.98 17.93 21.81
C ILE A 136 7.68 17.47 23.23
N ARG A 137 7.25 18.38 24.12
CA ARG A 137 6.97 18.07 25.53
C ARG A 137 5.82 17.08 25.68
N VAL A 138 4.75 17.24 24.92
CA VAL A 138 3.60 16.31 24.89
C VAL A 138 4.03 14.93 24.43
N VAL A 139 4.81 14.85 23.35
CA VAL A 139 5.29 13.57 22.80
C VAL A 139 6.28 12.89 23.74
N LEU A 140 7.16 13.62 24.39
CA LEU A 140 8.06 13.11 25.46
C LEU A 140 7.30 12.58 26.67
N SER A 141 6.16 13.17 27.02
CA SER A 141 5.30 12.66 28.12
C SER A 141 4.60 11.34 27.79
N GLY A 142 4.77 10.81 26.57
CA GLY A 142 4.11 9.60 26.08
C GLY A 142 2.72 9.84 25.50
N SER A 143 2.28 11.11 25.39
CA SER A 143 0.99 11.51 24.85
C SER A 143 1.08 11.80 23.33
N PHE A 144 -0.07 11.87 22.65
CA PHE A 144 -0.12 12.22 21.24
C PHE A 144 -0.36 13.72 21.06
N TYR A 145 0.35 14.32 20.11
CA TYR A 145 0.17 15.73 19.73
C TYR A 145 -0.44 15.84 18.32
N LEU A 146 -1.70 16.22 18.25
CA LEU A 146 -2.46 16.45 17.02
C LEU A 146 -3.33 17.68 17.16
N SER A 147 -3.64 18.36 16.04
CA SER A 147 -4.60 19.46 16.06
C SER A 147 -6.02 18.96 16.33
N GLN A 148 -6.87 19.86 16.82
CA GLN A 148 -8.30 19.56 17.04
C GLN A 148 -9.02 19.11 15.76
N ARG A 149 -8.57 19.56 14.58
CA ARG A 149 -9.10 19.15 13.27
C ARG A 149 -8.74 17.71 12.92
N ALA A 150 -7.49 17.31 13.12
CA ALA A 150 -7.06 15.92 12.88
C ALA A 150 -7.76 14.95 13.83
N VAL A 151 -7.94 15.35 15.08
CA VAL A 151 -8.66 14.55 16.09
C VAL A 151 -10.13 14.33 15.70
N SER A 152 -10.80 15.33 15.14
CA SER A 152 -12.21 15.19 14.72
C SER A 152 -12.40 14.33 13.46
N SER A 153 -11.35 14.12 12.66
CA SER A 153 -11.35 13.19 11.52
C SER A 153 -11.03 11.75 11.93
N LEU A 154 -10.40 11.55 13.08
CA LEU A 154 -10.21 10.23 13.69
C LEU A 154 -11.53 9.77 14.33
N SER A 155 -11.87 8.48 14.25
CA SER A 155 -13.13 7.91 14.77
C SER A 155 -13.49 8.44 16.18
N PRO A 156 -14.75 8.84 16.43
CA PRO A 156 -15.19 9.52 17.67
C PRO A 156 -14.99 8.73 18.98
N SER A 157 -14.72 7.43 18.90
CA SER A 157 -14.57 6.54 20.08
C SER A 157 -13.19 6.57 20.72
N SER A 158 -12.21 7.25 20.15
CA SER A 158 -10.80 7.07 20.48
C SER A 158 -10.09 8.30 21.07
N ALA A 159 -10.76 9.43 21.22
CA ALA A 159 -10.12 10.66 21.67
C ALA A 159 -10.77 11.22 22.95
N LYS A 160 -9.97 11.49 23.98
CA LYS A 160 -10.35 12.26 25.17
C LYS A 160 -9.50 13.52 25.25
N ILE A 161 -10.14 14.68 25.44
CA ILE A 161 -9.45 15.93 25.67
C ILE A 161 -9.27 16.11 27.18
N VAL A 162 -8.03 16.15 27.64
CA VAL A 162 -7.68 16.41 29.05
C VAL A 162 -6.78 17.64 29.07
N ASN A 163 -7.22 18.71 29.74
CA ASN A 163 -6.49 20.00 29.86
C ASN A 163 -6.07 20.62 28.53
N GLY A 164 -6.92 20.51 27.48
CA GLY A 164 -6.61 21.04 26.14
C GLY A 164 -5.65 20.17 25.31
N ILE A 165 -5.17 19.05 25.86
CA ILE A 165 -4.32 18.08 25.20
C ILE A 165 -5.18 16.88 24.81
N THR A 166 -5.09 16.45 23.56
CA THR A 166 -5.82 15.29 23.08
C THR A 166 -5.07 14.02 23.49
N VAL A 167 -5.63 13.29 24.45
CA VAL A 167 -5.16 11.94 24.81
C VAL A 167 -5.95 10.95 23.99
N LEU A 168 -5.26 10.27 23.10
CA LEU A 168 -5.86 9.22 22.29
C LEU A 168 -5.80 7.89 23.05
N SER A 169 -6.98 7.31 23.34
CA SER A 169 -7.12 5.98 23.92
C SER A 169 -7.89 5.09 22.94
N GLY A 170 -7.21 4.18 22.26
CA GLY A 170 -7.82 3.28 21.30
C GLY A 170 -6.98 2.03 21.07
N PRO A 171 -7.48 1.03 20.31
CA PRO A 171 -6.78 -0.23 20.07
C PRO A 171 -5.39 -0.06 19.46
N TRP A 172 -5.11 1.07 18.81
CA TRP A 172 -3.81 1.40 18.22
C TRP A 172 -2.81 1.99 19.24
N ALA A 173 -3.24 2.56 20.36
CA ALA A 173 -2.34 2.95 21.46
C ALA A 173 -1.68 1.72 22.13
N ALA A 174 -2.32 0.56 22.06
CA ALA A 174 -1.80 -0.72 22.53
C ALA A 174 -0.94 -1.46 21.48
N LYS A 175 -1.02 -1.07 20.19
CA LYS A 175 -0.30 -1.76 19.08
C LYS A 175 1.20 -1.44 19.01
N SER A 176 1.70 -0.42 19.67
CA SER A 176 3.11 -0.02 19.59
C SER A 176 4.08 -0.92 20.38
N VAL A 177 3.60 -1.93 21.11
CA VAL A 177 4.43 -2.80 21.98
C VAL A 177 4.20 -4.30 21.72
N ALA A 178 3.40 -4.68 20.72
CA ALA A 178 3.20 -6.09 20.39
C ALA A 178 4.46 -6.67 19.74
N THR A 179 5.06 -7.64 20.41
CA THR A 179 6.17 -8.45 19.92
C THR A 179 5.83 -9.07 18.55
N GLU A 180 6.82 -9.23 17.66
CA GLU A 180 6.70 -9.68 16.26
C GLU A 180 5.81 -10.90 16.00
N LYS A 181 5.45 -11.66 17.00
CA LYS A 181 4.62 -12.87 16.91
C LYS A 181 3.11 -12.66 17.09
N GLU A 182 2.67 -11.54 17.70
CA GLU A 182 1.25 -11.32 18.07
C GLU A 182 0.43 -10.57 17.00
N THR A 183 1.09 -9.94 16.02
CA THR A 183 0.45 -9.05 15.05
C THR A 183 -0.46 -9.76 14.04
N TYR A 184 -0.33 -11.08 13.87
CA TYR A 184 -1.09 -11.86 12.87
C TYR A 184 -2.30 -12.61 13.41
N THR A 185 -2.40 -12.77 14.73
CA THR A 185 -3.43 -13.61 15.37
C THR A 185 -4.84 -13.04 15.25
N THR A 186 -4.98 -11.79 14.82
CA THR A 186 -6.27 -11.09 14.74
C THR A 186 -6.73 -10.82 13.30
N TRP A 187 -6.00 -11.26 12.27
CA TRP A 187 -6.36 -10.97 10.88
C TRP A 187 -6.89 -12.19 10.16
N SER A 188 -7.95 -11.98 9.40
CA SER A 188 -8.38 -12.92 8.38
C SER A 188 -7.63 -12.64 7.07
N VAL A 189 -7.04 -13.70 6.49
CA VAL A 189 -6.22 -13.59 5.28
C VAL A 189 -6.77 -14.49 4.19
N SER A 190 -7.03 -13.92 3.00
CA SER A 190 -7.31 -14.67 1.79
C SER A 190 -6.06 -14.70 0.90
N VAL A 191 -5.69 -15.87 0.36
CA VAL A 191 -4.59 -16.04 -0.59
C VAL A 191 -5.17 -16.50 -1.91
N VAL A 192 -5.11 -15.68 -2.95
CA VAL A 192 -5.59 -15.98 -4.30
C VAL A 192 -4.43 -16.45 -5.16
N ILE A 193 -4.54 -17.66 -5.70
CA ILE A 193 -3.53 -18.31 -6.53
C ILE A 193 -4.16 -18.67 -7.87
N PRO A 194 -3.87 -17.90 -8.96
CA PRO A 194 -4.23 -18.32 -10.31
C PRO A 194 -3.37 -19.53 -10.71
N VAL A 195 -4.00 -20.56 -11.22
CA VAL A 195 -3.35 -21.86 -11.57
C VAL A 195 -3.48 -22.09 -13.07
N PHE A 196 -2.35 -22.39 -13.73
CA PHE A 196 -2.37 -22.80 -15.13
C PHE A 196 -1.21 -23.75 -15.46
N ASN A 197 -1.51 -25.04 -15.68
CA ASN A 197 -0.53 -26.09 -15.99
C ASN A 197 0.58 -26.20 -14.93
N SER A 198 0.19 -26.31 -13.67
CA SER A 198 1.09 -26.29 -12.51
C SER A 198 0.84 -27.45 -11.54
N GLU A 199 0.46 -28.62 -12.05
CA GLU A 199 0.15 -29.83 -11.25
C GLU A 199 1.24 -30.22 -10.24
N LYS A 200 2.53 -29.91 -10.57
CA LYS A 200 3.70 -30.29 -9.76
C LYS A 200 3.96 -29.37 -8.56
N THR A 201 3.47 -28.15 -8.60
CA THR A 201 3.81 -27.10 -7.62
C THR A 201 2.69 -26.80 -6.63
N ILE A 202 1.42 -26.93 -7.04
CA ILE A 202 0.25 -26.49 -6.27
C ILE A 202 0.15 -27.16 -4.90
N ALA A 203 0.33 -28.48 -4.81
CA ALA A 203 0.22 -29.20 -3.53
C ALA A 203 1.26 -28.70 -2.52
N LYS A 204 2.50 -28.49 -2.97
CA LYS A 204 3.58 -27.97 -2.14
C LYS A 204 3.31 -26.53 -1.73
N LEU A 205 2.87 -25.69 -2.67
CA LEU A 205 2.54 -24.28 -2.41
C LEU A 205 1.44 -24.15 -1.35
N CYS A 206 0.35 -24.91 -1.46
CA CYS A 206 -0.71 -24.92 -0.46
C CYS A 206 -0.21 -25.32 0.94
N GLN A 207 0.67 -26.32 1.02
CA GLN A 207 1.25 -26.76 2.29
C GLN A 207 2.12 -25.66 2.93
N GLU A 208 2.99 -25.02 2.13
CA GLU A 208 3.86 -23.94 2.60
C GLU A 208 3.05 -22.72 3.03
N VAL A 209 2.03 -22.29 2.26
CA VAL A 209 1.14 -21.20 2.64
C VAL A 209 0.39 -21.49 3.94
N THR A 210 -0.12 -22.71 4.10
CA THR A 210 -0.82 -23.12 5.32
C THR A 210 0.12 -23.13 6.53
N ALA A 211 1.36 -23.55 6.37
CA ALA A 211 2.34 -23.56 7.43
C ALA A 211 2.75 -22.13 7.87
N GLU A 212 3.03 -21.25 6.90
CA GLU A 212 3.46 -19.86 7.17
C GLU A 212 2.35 -19.02 7.79
N LEU A 213 1.10 -19.26 7.42
CA LEU A 213 -0.06 -18.52 7.91
C LEU A 213 -0.87 -19.28 8.98
N SER A 214 -0.24 -20.23 9.67
CA SER A 214 -0.88 -21.01 10.75
C SER A 214 -1.34 -20.17 11.95
N ASN A 215 -0.79 -18.96 12.12
CA ASN A 215 -1.06 -18.06 13.25
C ASN A 215 -2.06 -16.93 12.93
N VAL A 216 -2.69 -16.89 11.73
CA VAL A 216 -3.75 -15.93 11.42
C VAL A 216 -5.09 -16.39 12.01
N GLU A 217 -6.00 -15.46 12.31
CA GLU A 217 -7.32 -15.77 12.85
C GLU A 217 -8.11 -16.69 11.91
N SER A 218 -8.08 -16.40 10.62
CA SER A 218 -8.73 -17.21 9.59
C SER A 218 -7.93 -17.18 8.30
N LEU A 219 -7.63 -18.36 7.77
CA LEU A 219 -6.96 -18.52 6.48
C LEU A 219 -7.93 -19.04 5.43
N GLN A 220 -7.94 -18.37 4.26
CA GLN A 220 -8.61 -18.82 3.06
C GLN A 220 -7.61 -18.88 1.91
N ILE A 221 -7.43 -20.04 1.28
CA ILE A 221 -6.64 -20.22 0.06
C ILE A 221 -7.62 -20.45 -1.09
N ILE A 222 -7.57 -19.61 -2.12
CA ILE A 222 -8.47 -19.68 -3.27
C ILE A 222 -7.64 -20.09 -4.48
N LEU A 223 -7.77 -21.36 -4.88
CA LEU A 223 -7.14 -21.90 -6.08
C LEU A 223 -8.07 -21.66 -7.28
N VAL A 224 -7.59 -20.92 -8.27
CA VAL A 224 -8.37 -20.63 -9.47
C VAL A 224 -7.72 -21.25 -10.69
N ASP A 225 -8.20 -22.42 -11.10
CA ASP A 225 -7.73 -23.09 -12.32
C ASP A 225 -8.25 -22.38 -13.58
N ASP A 226 -7.34 -21.78 -14.35
CA ASP A 226 -7.64 -21.04 -15.57
C ASP A 226 -7.73 -21.99 -16.80
N GLY A 227 -8.45 -23.11 -16.66
CA GLY A 227 -8.66 -24.07 -17.71
C GLY A 227 -7.37 -24.81 -18.12
N SER A 228 -6.66 -25.34 -17.13
CA SER A 228 -5.46 -26.17 -17.35
C SER A 228 -5.74 -27.39 -18.21
N SER A 229 -4.72 -27.82 -18.94
CA SER A 229 -4.75 -29.01 -19.77
C SER A 229 -4.02 -30.21 -19.17
N ASP A 230 -3.33 -30.02 -18.05
CA ASP A 230 -2.67 -31.06 -17.24
C ASP A 230 -3.54 -31.46 -16.02
N GLY A 231 -2.98 -32.18 -15.06
CA GLY A 231 -3.65 -32.60 -13.82
C GLY A 231 -3.89 -31.51 -12.76
N SER A 232 -3.70 -30.21 -13.09
CA SER A 232 -3.80 -29.11 -12.10
C SER A 232 -5.19 -29.02 -11.47
N ALA A 233 -6.27 -29.17 -12.24
CA ALA A 233 -7.63 -29.09 -11.73
C ALA A 233 -7.94 -30.21 -10.71
N GLU A 234 -7.44 -31.42 -10.97
CA GLU A 234 -7.55 -32.57 -10.08
C GLU A 234 -6.76 -32.34 -8.78
N VAL A 235 -5.54 -31.80 -8.88
CA VAL A 235 -4.72 -31.44 -7.71
C VAL A 235 -5.41 -30.35 -6.87
N CYS A 236 -5.95 -29.29 -7.49
CA CYS A 236 -6.72 -28.27 -6.79
C CYS A 236 -7.93 -28.84 -6.05
N SER A 237 -8.68 -29.73 -6.70
CA SER A 237 -9.83 -30.42 -6.10
C SER A 237 -9.40 -31.33 -4.93
N ALA A 238 -8.25 -32.03 -5.06
CA ALA A 238 -7.68 -32.83 -3.98
C ALA A 238 -7.23 -31.97 -2.79
N MET A 239 -6.66 -30.77 -3.04
CA MET A 239 -6.28 -29.83 -1.98
C MET A 239 -7.52 -29.31 -1.23
N HIS A 240 -8.60 -28.97 -1.93
CA HIS A 240 -9.86 -28.64 -1.29
C HIS A 240 -10.38 -29.77 -0.40
N SER A 241 -10.36 -31.02 -0.89
CA SER A 241 -10.82 -32.19 -0.12
C SER A 241 -9.95 -32.44 1.11
N ARG A 242 -8.64 -32.18 1.02
CA ARG A 242 -7.69 -32.33 2.14
C ARG A 242 -7.81 -31.23 3.18
N TYR A 243 -8.13 -30.00 2.78
CA TYR A 243 -8.24 -28.82 3.63
C TYR A 243 -9.60 -28.14 3.46
N PRO A 244 -10.72 -28.81 3.81
CA PRO A 244 -12.08 -28.36 3.46
C PRO A 244 -12.52 -27.07 4.16
N TYR A 245 -11.81 -26.65 5.21
CA TYR A 245 -12.06 -25.42 5.95
C TYR A 245 -11.15 -24.26 5.54
N THR A 246 -10.15 -24.51 4.71
CA THR A 246 -9.11 -23.54 4.37
C THR A 246 -9.06 -23.27 2.87
N VAL A 247 -9.25 -24.29 2.02
CA VAL A 247 -9.05 -24.19 0.57
C VAL A 247 -10.39 -24.12 -0.16
N ASP A 248 -10.56 -23.09 -0.97
CA ASP A 248 -11.61 -22.98 -1.98
C ASP A 248 -11.03 -23.36 -3.36
N PHE A 249 -11.80 -24.02 -4.18
CA PHE A 249 -11.43 -24.36 -5.56
C PHE A 249 -12.44 -23.77 -6.55
N ILE A 250 -11.92 -23.07 -7.57
CA ILE A 250 -12.68 -22.48 -8.67
C ILE A 250 -12.05 -22.93 -9.98
N GLY A 251 -12.76 -23.71 -10.79
CA GLY A 251 -12.33 -24.10 -12.14
C GLY A 251 -13.05 -23.28 -13.20
N LEU A 252 -12.31 -22.56 -14.04
CA LEU A 252 -12.85 -21.81 -15.18
C LEU A 252 -13.14 -22.74 -16.34
N ALA A 253 -14.09 -22.35 -17.21
CA ALA A 253 -14.52 -23.18 -18.34
C ALA A 253 -13.44 -23.34 -19.45
N ARG A 254 -12.52 -22.39 -19.56
CA ARG A 254 -11.38 -22.35 -20.47
C ARG A 254 -10.34 -21.37 -19.95
N ASN A 255 -9.19 -21.26 -20.62
CA ASN A 255 -8.24 -20.21 -20.30
C ASN A 255 -8.79 -18.80 -20.68
N PHE A 256 -8.99 -17.96 -19.66
CA PHE A 256 -9.41 -16.56 -19.77
C PHE A 256 -8.26 -15.59 -19.49
N GLY A 257 -7.11 -16.09 -19.02
CA GLY A 257 -5.91 -15.35 -18.67
C GLY A 257 -5.82 -14.99 -17.20
N GLU A 258 -4.60 -14.91 -16.68
CA GLU A 258 -4.22 -14.69 -15.27
C GLU A 258 -5.04 -13.61 -14.57
N HIS A 259 -5.19 -12.41 -15.17
CA HIS A 259 -5.94 -11.32 -14.55
C HIS A 259 -7.44 -11.66 -14.35
N ASN A 260 -8.04 -12.45 -15.24
CA ASN A 260 -9.41 -12.92 -15.07
C ASN A 260 -9.50 -13.99 -13.98
N ALA A 261 -8.53 -14.90 -13.91
CA ALA A 261 -8.44 -15.90 -12.85
C ALA A 261 -8.28 -15.24 -11.47
N VAL A 262 -7.37 -14.25 -11.36
CA VAL A 262 -7.23 -13.48 -10.11
C VAL A 262 -8.51 -12.75 -9.76
N LEU A 263 -9.16 -12.09 -10.71
CA LEU A 263 -10.43 -11.38 -10.47
C LEU A 263 -11.55 -12.34 -10.03
N ALA A 264 -11.59 -13.55 -10.59
CA ALA A 264 -12.51 -14.60 -10.15
C ALA A 264 -12.24 -14.99 -8.69
N GLY A 265 -10.98 -15.16 -8.31
CA GLY A 265 -10.58 -15.44 -6.91
C GLY A 265 -10.93 -14.28 -5.97
N LEU A 266 -10.61 -13.04 -6.34
CA LEU A 266 -10.91 -11.85 -5.55
C LEU A 266 -12.40 -11.68 -5.23
N ARG A 267 -13.29 -12.09 -6.14
CA ARG A 267 -14.76 -12.08 -5.89
C ARG A 267 -15.21 -13.04 -4.78
N HIS A 268 -14.34 -13.97 -4.38
CA HIS A 268 -14.60 -14.95 -3.32
C HIS A 268 -13.73 -14.73 -2.07
N ALA A 269 -12.81 -13.75 -2.13
CA ALA A 269 -11.98 -13.38 -1.00
C ALA A 269 -12.81 -12.69 0.09
N VAL A 270 -12.64 -13.12 1.35
CA VAL A 270 -13.38 -12.60 2.51
C VAL A 270 -12.45 -12.10 3.63
N GLY A 271 -11.13 -12.20 3.46
CA GLY A 271 -10.14 -11.77 4.44
C GLY A 271 -9.99 -10.24 4.49
N ASP A 272 -9.56 -9.73 5.65
CA ASP A 272 -9.17 -8.33 5.84
C ASP A 272 -8.05 -7.93 4.88
N TYR A 273 -7.15 -8.88 4.62
CA TYR A 273 -6.11 -8.78 3.61
C TYR A 273 -6.21 -9.90 2.59
N CYS A 274 -5.98 -9.54 1.34
CA CYS A 274 -5.94 -10.49 0.24
C CYS A 274 -4.54 -10.51 -0.39
N VAL A 275 -3.87 -11.66 -0.30
CA VAL A 275 -2.58 -11.92 -0.94
C VAL A 275 -2.83 -12.48 -2.32
N ILE A 276 -2.14 -11.95 -3.33
CA ILE A 276 -2.11 -12.52 -4.68
C ILE A 276 -0.72 -13.05 -4.91
N MET A 277 -0.58 -14.30 -5.33
CA MET A 277 0.71 -14.92 -5.63
C MET A 277 0.61 -15.94 -6.75
N ASP A 278 1.72 -16.13 -7.48
CA ASP A 278 1.81 -17.10 -8.57
C ASP A 278 1.95 -18.55 -8.07
N ASP A 279 1.65 -19.50 -8.94
CA ASP A 279 1.64 -20.95 -8.68
C ASP A 279 3.00 -21.66 -8.89
N ASP A 280 4.08 -20.90 -9.24
CA ASP A 280 5.35 -21.45 -9.71
C ASP A 280 6.48 -21.51 -8.66
N LEU A 281 6.17 -21.20 -7.40
CA LEU A 281 7.10 -21.15 -6.26
C LEU A 281 8.28 -20.16 -6.41
N GLN A 282 8.22 -19.22 -7.37
CA GLN A 282 9.22 -18.17 -7.47
C GLN A 282 9.11 -17.16 -6.31
N ASN A 283 7.91 -16.97 -5.81
CA ASN A 283 7.61 -16.14 -4.65
C ASN A 283 7.42 -17.06 -3.43
N PRO A 284 8.40 -17.12 -2.50
CA PRO A 284 8.29 -18.00 -1.35
C PRO A 284 7.18 -17.55 -0.40
N PRO A 285 6.31 -18.45 0.08
CA PRO A 285 5.26 -18.14 1.05
C PRO A 285 5.78 -17.49 2.34
N SER A 286 7.03 -17.74 2.74
CA SER A 286 7.70 -17.10 3.88
C SER A 286 7.80 -15.57 3.81
N GLU A 287 7.63 -14.98 2.61
CA GLU A 287 7.59 -13.53 2.44
C GLU A 287 6.17 -12.93 2.67
N ILE A 288 5.12 -13.75 2.74
CA ILE A 288 3.74 -13.28 2.99
C ILE A 288 3.64 -12.52 4.32
N PRO A 289 4.15 -13.05 5.44
CA PRO A 289 4.12 -12.31 6.72
C PRO A 289 4.76 -10.93 6.64
N LYS A 290 5.81 -10.77 5.85
CA LYS A 290 6.52 -9.51 5.66
C LYS A 290 5.67 -8.49 4.87
N LEU A 291 4.96 -8.94 3.82
CA LEU A 291 4.02 -8.12 3.05
C LEU A 291 2.83 -7.70 3.92
N LEU A 292 2.24 -8.62 4.68
CA LEU A 292 1.12 -8.34 5.60
C LEU A 292 1.50 -7.32 6.67
N ARG A 293 2.69 -7.47 7.28
CA ARG A 293 3.22 -6.47 8.22
C ARG A 293 3.35 -5.09 7.59
N HIS A 294 3.80 -5.04 6.33
CA HIS A 294 3.93 -3.77 5.64
C HIS A 294 2.55 -3.17 5.31
N ALA A 295 1.57 -4.00 4.94
CA ALA A 295 0.19 -3.57 4.71
C ALA A 295 -0.47 -3.03 6.00
N SER A 296 -0.20 -3.64 7.17
CA SER A 296 -0.73 -3.16 8.45
C SER A 296 -0.19 -1.80 8.89
N LEU A 297 0.84 -1.29 8.21
CA LEU A 297 1.34 0.08 8.41
C LEU A 297 0.48 1.15 7.71
N GLY A 298 -0.73 0.80 7.25
CA GLY A 298 -1.68 1.73 6.63
C GLY A 298 -1.63 1.78 5.11
N PHE A 299 -0.88 0.87 4.45
CA PHE A 299 -0.92 0.73 3.01
C PHE A 299 -2.10 -0.13 2.58
N ASP A 300 -2.90 0.37 1.64
CA ASP A 300 -3.99 -0.42 1.05
C ASP A 300 -3.48 -1.48 0.10
N VAL A 301 -2.30 -1.25 -0.48
CA VAL A 301 -1.63 -2.17 -1.39
C VAL A 301 -0.14 -2.21 -1.10
N VAL A 302 0.43 -3.42 -1.03
CA VAL A 302 1.88 -3.62 -0.90
C VAL A 302 2.36 -4.54 -2.00
N TYR A 303 3.24 -4.02 -2.86
CA TYR A 303 3.89 -4.79 -3.91
C TYR A 303 5.23 -5.37 -3.43
N SER A 304 5.53 -6.60 -3.82
CA SER A 304 6.88 -7.13 -3.68
C SER A 304 7.81 -6.49 -4.70
N LYS A 305 9.03 -6.16 -4.30
CA LYS A 305 10.10 -5.67 -5.16
C LYS A 305 11.26 -6.64 -5.08
N TYR A 306 11.83 -7.02 -6.21
CA TYR A 306 12.94 -7.96 -6.26
C TYR A 306 14.26 -7.24 -6.48
N GLU A 307 15.34 -7.75 -5.89
CA GLU A 307 16.69 -7.26 -6.13
C GLU A 307 17.02 -7.25 -7.63
N LYS A 308 17.70 -6.19 -8.09
CA LYS A 308 17.96 -5.94 -9.52
C LYS A 308 18.73 -7.11 -10.15
N ARG A 309 18.05 -8.00 -10.87
CA ARG A 309 18.69 -8.91 -11.81
C ARG A 309 19.25 -8.13 -12.99
N ARG A 310 20.48 -8.48 -13.44
CA ARG A 310 21.07 -7.97 -14.68
C ARG A 310 20.28 -8.50 -15.87
N HIS A 311 19.28 -7.74 -16.32
CA HIS A 311 18.53 -8.09 -17.53
C HIS A 311 19.22 -7.59 -18.81
N PRO A 312 19.10 -8.30 -19.97
CA PRO A 312 19.55 -7.83 -21.27
C PRO A 312 18.96 -6.45 -21.61
N LEU A 313 19.71 -5.66 -22.41
CA LEU A 313 19.40 -4.25 -22.72
C LEU A 313 17.96 -4.06 -23.28
N TYR A 314 17.50 -4.94 -24.17
CA TYR A 314 16.17 -4.87 -24.77
C TYR A 314 15.03 -5.01 -23.74
N ARG A 315 15.21 -5.85 -22.68
CA ARG A 315 14.24 -5.97 -21.59
C ARG A 315 14.23 -4.73 -20.69
N ARG A 316 15.40 -4.09 -20.50
CA ARG A 316 15.47 -2.83 -19.74
C ARG A 316 14.74 -1.71 -20.48
N ILE A 317 14.88 -1.60 -21.81
CA ILE A 317 14.18 -0.61 -22.62
C ILE A 317 12.67 -0.88 -22.61
N GLY A 318 12.23 -2.14 -22.80
CA GLY A 318 10.83 -2.52 -22.75
C GLY A 318 10.18 -2.22 -21.39
N SER A 319 10.89 -2.52 -20.28
CA SER A 319 10.44 -2.18 -18.95
C SER A 319 10.40 -0.66 -18.70
N ALA A 320 11.36 0.11 -19.23
CA ALA A 320 11.36 1.56 -19.11
C ALA A 320 10.17 2.20 -19.85
N ILE A 321 9.86 1.72 -21.08
CA ILE A 321 8.70 2.18 -21.85
C ILE A 321 7.40 1.81 -21.12
N HIS A 322 7.28 0.58 -20.60
CA HIS A 322 6.11 0.14 -19.85
C HIS A 322 5.90 0.99 -18.59
N ASN A 323 6.95 1.21 -17.80
CA ASN A 323 6.88 2.03 -16.59
C ASN A 323 6.60 3.51 -16.89
N TRP A 324 7.11 4.03 -18.01
CA TRP A 324 6.82 5.39 -18.45
C TRP A 324 5.35 5.54 -18.87
N THR A 325 4.83 4.60 -19.67
CA THR A 325 3.41 4.61 -20.06
C THR A 325 2.49 4.36 -18.88
N ALA A 326 2.81 3.45 -17.97
CA ALA A 326 2.03 3.23 -16.75
C ALA A 326 1.92 4.50 -15.89
N ARG A 327 3.02 5.28 -15.78
CA ARG A 327 2.97 6.58 -15.09
C ARG A 327 2.08 7.59 -15.77
N LEU A 328 2.14 7.65 -17.10
CA LEU A 328 1.35 8.61 -17.89
C LEU A 328 -0.15 8.28 -17.86
N THR A 329 -0.50 6.98 -17.75
CA THR A 329 -1.88 6.51 -17.87
C THR A 329 -2.56 6.23 -16.52
N LEU A 330 -1.79 5.95 -15.46
CA LEU A 330 -2.31 5.48 -14.16
C LEU A 330 -1.85 6.32 -12.96
N ASP A 331 -1.18 7.46 -13.19
CA ASP A 331 -0.58 8.30 -12.13
C ASP A 331 0.24 7.51 -11.10
N SER A 332 0.89 6.41 -11.56
CA SER A 332 1.60 5.52 -10.66
C SER A 332 2.81 6.19 -9.99
N PRO A 333 3.08 5.94 -8.70
CA PRO A 333 4.22 6.50 -7.99
C PRO A 333 5.56 6.22 -8.68
N ARG A 334 6.50 7.17 -8.59
CA ARG A 334 7.83 7.02 -9.19
C ARG A 334 8.57 5.85 -8.55
N GLY A 335 9.07 4.91 -9.36
CA GLY A 335 9.86 3.77 -8.89
C GLY A 335 9.06 2.57 -8.42
N LEU A 336 7.72 2.60 -8.51
CA LEU A 336 6.88 1.45 -8.21
C LEU A 336 7.14 0.31 -9.21
N TYR A 337 7.37 -0.89 -8.68
CA TYR A 337 7.46 -2.13 -9.45
C TYR A 337 6.16 -2.91 -9.29
N LEU A 338 5.39 -3.04 -10.38
CA LEU A 338 4.13 -3.78 -10.40
C LEU A 338 4.41 -5.28 -10.50
N SER A 339 4.48 -5.96 -9.36
CA SER A 339 4.68 -7.40 -9.30
C SER A 339 3.35 -8.16 -9.22
N SER A 340 3.35 -9.43 -9.60
CA SER A 340 2.22 -10.35 -9.38
C SER A 340 2.02 -10.65 -7.89
N PHE A 341 3.10 -10.71 -7.11
CA PHE A 341 3.07 -10.96 -5.67
C PHE A 341 2.82 -9.67 -4.89
N LYS A 342 1.64 -9.55 -4.32
CA LYS A 342 1.16 -8.34 -3.63
C LYS A 342 0.10 -8.66 -2.59
N VAL A 343 -0.11 -7.72 -1.68
CA VAL A 343 -1.21 -7.73 -0.70
C VAL A 343 -2.15 -6.56 -1.00
N LEU A 344 -3.44 -6.81 -0.94
CA LEU A 344 -4.51 -5.83 -1.06
C LEU A 344 -5.31 -5.79 0.24
N SER A 345 -5.74 -4.61 0.68
CA SER A 345 -6.75 -4.46 1.73
C SER A 345 -8.13 -4.87 1.23
N GLU A 346 -9.02 -5.26 2.14
CA GLU A 346 -10.42 -5.56 1.83
C GLU A 346 -11.10 -4.42 1.05
N ALA A 347 -10.79 -3.16 1.41
CA ALA A 347 -11.35 -1.98 0.76
C ALA A 347 -10.98 -1.92 -0.73
N VAL A 348 -9.73 -2.20 -1.08
CA VAL A 348 -9.27 -2.25 -2.48
C VAL A 348 -9.90 -3.44 -3.21
N VAL A 349 -9.96 -4.61 -2.58
CA VAL A 349 -10.62 -5.80 -3.16
C VAL A 349 -12.07 -5.47 -3.52
N LYS A 350 -12.83 -4.85 -2.60
CA LYS A 350 -14.24 -4.44 -2.83
C LYS A 350 -14.40 -3.48 -4.01
N GLN A 351 -13.42 -2.64 -4.32
CA GLN A 351 -13.47 -1.75 -5.49
C GLN A 351 -13.09 -2.49 -6.78
N VAL A 352 -12.02 -3.28 -6.74
CA VAL A 352 -11.51 -4.03 -7.90
C VAL A 352 -12.54 -5.02 -8.44
N VAL A 353 -13.28 -5.72 -7.57
CA VAL A 353 -14.29 -6.72 -7.99
C VAL A 353 -15.53 -6.11 -8.66
N LYS A 354 -15.77 -4.79 -8.51
CA LYS A 354 -16.85 -4.09 -9.22
C LYS A 354 -16.61 -3.98 -10.72
N TYR A 355 -15.38 -4.17 -11.16
CA TYR A 355 -15.05 -4.10 -12.59
C TYR A 355 -15.74 -5.22 -13.37
N GLN A 356 -16.48 -4.84 -14.41
CA GLN A 356 -17.24 -5.75 -15.29
C GLN A 356 -16.77 -5.69 -16.75
N GLY A 357 -15.79 -4.85 -17.05
CA GLY A 357 -15.29 -4.69 -18.41
C GLY A 357 -14.55 -5.91 -18.94
N PRO A 358 -14.42 -6.08 -20.26
CA PRO A 358 -13.64 -7.14 -20.86
C PRO A 358 -12.15 -6.94 -20.59
N LYS A 359 -11.40 -8.05 -20.48
CA LYS A 359 -9.92 -8.06 -20.39
C LYS A 359 -9.38 -7.12 -19.27
N PRO A 360 -9.65 -7.40 -17.99
CA PRO A 360 -9.16 -6.59 -16.88
C PRO A 360 -7.63 -6.51 -16.92
N TYR A 361 -7.10 -5.36 -16.50
CA TYR A 361 -5.69 -5.21 -16.12
C TYR A 361 -5.64 -4.89 -14.63
N LEU A 362 -5.33 -5.89 -13.84
CA LEU A 362 -5.50 -5.85 -12.39
C LEU A 362 -4.76 -4.67 -11.75
N ASP A 363 -3.49 -4.44 -12.13
CA ASP A 363 -2.71 -3.35 -11.51
C ASP A 363 -3.29 -1.97 -11.80
N ALA A 364 -3.89 -1.77 -12.98
CA ALA A 364 -4.59 -0.51 -13.26
C ALA A 364 -5.83 -0.33 -12.38
N LEU A 365 -6.60 -1.40 -12.16
CA LEU A 365 -7.76 -1.35 -11.27
C LEU A 365 -7.35 -1.05 -9.83
N VAL A 366 -6.25 -1.64 -9.38
CA VAL A 366 -5.68 -1.42 -8.05
C VAL A 366 -5.19 0.02 -7.90
N LEU A 367 -4.41 0.54 -8.87
CA LEU A 367 -3.91 1.92 -8.86
C LEU A 367 -5.03 2.97 -8.94
N ALA A 368 -6.14 2.64 -9.61
CA ALA A 368 -7.33 3.51 -9.65
C ALA A 368 -8.13 3.48 -8.34
N ALA A 369 -7.97 2.45 -7.52
CA ALA A 369 -8.73 2.28 -6.28
C ALA A 369 -8.11 3.00 -5.08
N THR A 370 -6.79 3.21 -5.06
CA THR A 370 -6.08 3.82 -3.92
C THR A 370 -4.78 4.50 -4.31
N ALA A 371 -4.43 5.53 -3.55
CA ALA A 371 -3.11 6.17 -3.60
C ALA A 371 -2.16 5.66 -2.50
N ARG A 372 -2.65 4.87 -1.51
CA ARG A 372 -1.85 4.33 -0.40
C ARG A 372 -1.15 3.04 -0.79
N ILE A 373 -0.05 3.17 -1.53
CA ILE A 373 0.67 2.06 -2.15
C ILE A 373 2.08 1.96 -1.56
N GLY A 374 2.39 0.81 -0.98
CA GLY A 374 3.71 0.46 -0.47
C GLY A 374 4.46 -0.51 -1.40
N SER A 375 5.76 -0.65 -1.20
CA SER A 375 6.55 -1.71 -1.80
C SER A 375 7.66 -2.15 -0.86
N ILE A 376 7.93 -3.45 -0.80
CA ILE A 376 8.95 -4.03 0.08
C ILE A 376 9.80 -5.04 -0.67
N GLU A 377 11.09 -5.09 -0.36
CA GLU A 377 12.00 -6.06 -0.98
C GLU A 377 11.72 -7.47 -0.45
N CYS A 378 11.44 -8.40 -1.39
CA CYS A 378 11.16 -9.80 -1.11
C CYS A 378 12.17 -10.69 -1.81
N ALA A 379 12.41 -11.86 -1.23
CA ALA A 379 13.18 -12.90 -1.86
C ALA A 379 12.44 -13.41 -3.12
N HIS A 380 13.21 -13.80 -4.14
CA HIS A 380 12.67 -14.35 -5.37
C HIS A 380 13.54 -15.51 -5.84
N HIS A 381 12.94 -16.69 -5.93
CA HIS A 381 13.61 -17.93 -6.32
C HIS A 381 13.62 -18.13 -7.84
N PRO A 382 14.59 -18.89 -8.37
CA PRO A 382 14.51 -19.37 -9.74
C PRO A 382 13.27 -20.28 -9.90
N ARG A 383 12.63 -20.21 -11.08
CA ARG A 383 11.47 -21.06 -11.38
C ARG A 383 11.81 -22.53 -11.25
N ALA A 384 10.96 -23.30 -10.57
CA ALA A 384 11.17 -24.73 -10.32
C ALA A 384 11.10 -25.59 -11.60
N GLY A 385 10.56 -25.07 -12.73
CA GLY A 385 10.52 -25.72 -14.04
C GLY A 385 9.83 -24.85 -15.10
N GLY A 386 10.11 -25.13 -16.40
CA GLY A 386 9.44 -24.49 -17.54
C GLY A 386 10.15 -23.27 -18.12
N GLN A 387 9.84 -22.97 -19.40
CA GLN A 387 10.32 -21.76 -20.10
C GLN A 387 9.43 -20.58 -19.80
N SER A 388 10.01 -19.37 -19.72
CA SER A 388 9.27 -18.12 -19.56
C SER A 388 8.22 -17.97 -20.67
N GLY A 389 6.93 -18.03 -20.31
CA GLY A 389 5.82 -17.93 -21.28
C GLY A 389 5.58 -16.52 -21.85
N TYR A 390 6.43 -15.53 -21.54
CA TYR A 390 6.31 -14.16 -22.02
C TYR A 390 7.00 -13.97 -23.36
N SER A 391 6.23 -14.10 -24.46
CA SER A 391 6.66 -13.68 -25.79
C SER A 391 6.52 -12.17 -25.98
N MET A 392 7.28 -11.57 -26.92
CA MET A 392 7.15 -10.14 -27.28
C MET A 392 5.71 -9.76 -27.66
N ARG A 393 4.97 -10.67 -28.33
CA ARG A 393 3.55 -10.46 -28.68
C ARG A 393 2.67 -10.30 -27.43
N LYS A 394 2.92 -11.09 -26.37
CA LYS A 394 2.19 -10.98 -25.08
C LYS A 394 2.50 -9.66 -24.38
N LEU A 395 3.76 -9.20 -24.41
CA LEU A 395 4.16 -7.92 -23.81
C LEU A 395 3.52 -6.72 -24.54
N ILE A 396 3.52 -6.74 -25.88
CA ILE A 396 2.85 -5.70 -26.68
C ILE A 396 1.34 -5.73 -26.39
N GLY A 397 0.72 -6.90 -26.36
CA GLY A 397 -0.69 -7.05 -26.02
C GLY A 397 -1.05 -6.50 -24.63
N LEU A 398 -0.19 -6.73 -23.63
CA LEU A 398 -0.35 -6.17 -22.28
C LEU A 398 -0.23 -4.64 -22.29
N TRP A 399 0.77 -4.10 -23.01
CA TRP A 399 0.96 -2.67 -23.18
C TRP A 399 -0.24 -2.00 -23.87
N CYS A 400 -0.76 -2.61 -24.95
CA CYS A 400 -1.97 -2.11 -25.62
C CYS A 400 -3.20 -2.11 -24.68
N ARG A 401 -3.35 -3.14 -23.83
CA ARG A 401 -4.44 -3.18 -22.84
C ARG A 401 -4.33 -2.04 -21.84
N LEU A 402 -3.11 -1.75 -21.37
CA LEU A 402 -2.86 -0.63 -20.46
C LEU A 402 -3.22 0.70 -21.12
N VAL A 403 -2.65 0.98 -22.28
CA VAL A 403 -2.76 2.27 -22.98
C VAL A 403 -4.19 2.55 -23.44
N PHE A 404 -4.81 1.60 -24.16
CA PHE A 404 -6.17 1.76 -24.67
C PHE A 404 -7.27 1.44 -23.67
N GLY A 405 -6.96 0.72 -22.58
CA GLY A 405 -7.94 0.33 -21.56
C GLY A 405 -8.19 1.40 -20.51
N PHE A 406 -7.16 2.19 -20.18
CA PHE A 406 -7.18 3.11 -19.04
C PHE A 406 -6.79 4.55 -19.38
N SER A 407 -6.63 4.88 -20.68
CA SER A 407 -6.31 6.23 -21.12
C SER A 407 -6.99 6.57 -22.44
N VAL A 408 -7.42 7.80 -22.58
CA VAL A 408 -7.88 8.40 -23.85
C VAL A 408 -6.77 9.17 -24.57
N TRP A 409 -5.55 9.15 -24.02
CA TRP A 409 -4.38 9.84 -24.58
C TRP A 409 -4.08 9.45 -26.05
N PRO A 410 -4.16 8.16 -26.47
CA PRO A 410 -3.95 7.79 -27.87
C PRO A 410 -4.94 8.47 -28.82
N LEU A 411 -6.19 8.66 -28.38
CA LEU A 411 -7.19 9.38 -29.14
C LEU A 411 -6.83 10.87 -29.31
N HIS A 412 -6.47 11.54 -28.22
CA HIS A 412 -6.02 12.94 -28.26
C HIS A 412 -4.79 13.10 -29.15
N PHE A 413 -3.80 12.20 -29.03
CA PHE A 413 -2.60 12.23 -29.87
C PHE A 413 -2.94 12.08 -31.36
N SER A 414 -3.83 11.17 -31.72
CA SER A 414 -4.23 10.96 -33.11
C SER A 414 -4.99 12.18 -33.67
N VAL A 415 -5.81 12.86 -32.86
CA VAL A 415 -6.48 14.11 -33.25
C VAL A 415 -5.45 15.23 -33.49
N VAL A 416 -4.47 15.39 -32.60
CA VAL A 416 -3.40 16.41 -32.74
C VAL A 416 -2.59 16.12 -34.02
N LEU A 417 -2.23 14.85 -34.30
CA LEU A 417 -1.53 14.46 -35.50
C LEU A 417 -2.33 14.75 -36.75
N TRP A 418 -3.65 14.47 -36.72
CA TRP A 418 -4.56 14.77 -37.82
C TRP A 418 -4.66 16.28 -38.10
N ILE A 419 -4.83 17.11 -37.06
CA ILE A 419 -4.85 18.55 -37.17
C ILE A 419 -3.53 19.06 -37.78
N ALA A 420 -2.38 18.59 -37.29
CA ALA A 420 -1.07 18.98 -37.80
C ALA A 420 -0.91 18.64 -39.29
N ALA A 421 -1.32 17.42 -39.71
CA ALA A 421 -1.30 17.00 -41.11
C ALA A 421 -2.25 17.84 -41.99
N PHE A 422 -3.44 18.15 -41.48
CA PHE A 422 -4.39 19.01 -42.16
C PHE A 422 -3.86 20.45 -42.37
N LEU A 423 -3.29 21.05 -41.32
CA LEU A 423 -2.69 22.39 -41.38
C LEU A 423 -1.48 22.43 -42.34
N ALA A 424 -0.66 21.37 -42.36
CA ALA A 424 0.45 21.25 -43.31
C ALA A 424 -0.02 21.20 -44.74
N LEU A 425 -1.09 20.43 -45.04
CA LEU A 425 -1.72 20.39 -46.35
C LEU A 425 -2.31 21.74 -46.76
N LEU A 426 -3.01 22.42 -45.84
CA LEU A 426 -3.59 23.74 -46.07
C LEU A 426 -2.51 24.79 -46.34
N ALA A 427 -1.43 24.82 -45.56
CA ALA A 427 -0.29 25.72 -45.79
C ALA A 427 0.36 25.48 -47.19
N GLN A 428 0.56 24.22 -47.56
CA GLN A 428 1.09 23.87 -48.87
C GLN A 428 0.14 24.36 -49.99
N HIS A 429 -1.16 24.22 -49.80
CA HIS A 429 -2.18 24.69 -50.76
C HIS A 429 -2.16 26.19 -50.98
N ILE A 430 -1.99 26.95 -49.87
CA ILE A 430 -1.88 28.40 -49.90
C ILE A 430 -0.59 28.85 -50.63
N VAL A 431 0.52 28.15 -50.42
CA VAL A 431 1.82 28.54 -51.00
C VAL A 431 2.01 28.09 -52.43
N ALA A 432 1.60 26.87 -52.78
CA ALA A 432 1.93 26.23 -54.05
C ALA A 432 0.74 26.11 -55.06
N GLY A 433 -0.47 26.54 -54.71
CA GLY A 433 -1.66 26.40 -55.52
C GLY A 433 -2.19 24.97 -55.63
N PHE A 434 -3.34 24.81 -56.34
CA PHE A 434 -4.08 23.52 -56.39
C PHE A 434 -3.43 22.42 -57.24
N GLU A 435 -2.35 22.68 -57.96
CA GLU A 435 -1.78 21.73 -58.92
C GLU A 435 -0.99 20.55 -58.30
N TYR A 436 -0.73 20.53 -56.97
CA TYR A 436 0.11 19.53 -56.30
C TYR A 436 -0.64 18.62 -55.32
N LEU A 437 -1.78 18.02 -55.73
CA LEU A 437 -2.56 17.14 -54.84
C LEU A 437 -1.91 15.75 -54.60
N SER A 438 -0.87 15.39 -55.33
CA SER A 438 -0.16 14.09 -55.23
C SER A 438 1.10 14.12 -54.33
N THR A 439 1.10 14.93 -53.32
CA THR A 439 2.26 15.23 -52.50
C THR A 439 2.35 14.43 -51.20
N PRO A 440 3.52 14.35 -50.56
CA PRO A 440 3.68 13.67 -49.28
C PRO A 440 2.72 14.16 -48.18
N THR A 441 2.26 15.40 -48.26
CA THR A 441 1.30 15.96 -47.26
C THR A 441 -0.11 15.39 -47.39
N SER A 442 -0.63 15.14 -48.63
CA SER A 442 -1.90 14.46 -48.83
C SER A 442 -1.84 13.00 -48.35
N LEU A 443 -0.72 12.32 -48.59
CA LEU A 443 -0.50 10.96 -48.07
C LEU A 443 -0.41 10.94 -46.53
N ALA A 444 0.24 11.94 -45.93
CA ALA A 444 0.30 12.08 -44.48
C ALA A 444 -1.10 12.32 -43.87
N LEU A 445 -1.95 13.15 -44.51
CA LEU A 445 -3.33 13.36 -44.06
C LEU A 445 -4.18 12.08 -44.14
N VAL A 446 -4.07 11.34 -45.26
CA VAL A 446 -4.75 10.05 -45.40
C VAL A 446 -4.29 9.06 -44.33
N GLY A 447 -2.98 8.97 -44.11
CA GLY A 447 -2.42 8.14 -43.02
C GLY A 447 -2.89 8.54 -41.63
N ALA A 448 -2.91 9.83 -41.33
CA ALA A 448 -3.41 10.36 -40.06
C ALA A 448 -4.92 10.09 -39.87
N THR A 449 -5.71 10.22 -40.96
CA THR A 449 -7.15 9.89 -40.94
C THR A 449 -7.37 8.40 -40.68
N GLY A 450 -6.60 7.53 -41.33
CA GLY A 450 -6.65 6.08 -41.11
C GLY A 450 -6.28 5.71 -39.65
N LEU A 451 -5.26 6.34 -39.09
CA LEU A 451 -4.87 6.15 -37.70
C LEU A 451 -5.97 6.59 -36.73
N LEU A 452 -6.55 7.79 -36.96
CA LEU A 452 -7.64 8.30 -36.11
C LEU A 452 -8.85 7.37 -36.15
N LEU A 453 -9.29 6.94 -37.34
CA LEU A 453 -10.41 6.00 -37.50
C LEU A 453 -10.13 4.65 -36.84
N SER A 454 -8.90 4.14 -36.93
CA SER A 454 -8.50 2.88 -36.31
C SER A 454 -8.57 2.99 -34.77
N ILE A 455 -8.11 4.10 -34.19
CA ILE A 455 -8.17 4.34 -32.76
C ILE A 455 -9.62 4.52 -32.29
N VAL A 456 -10.43 5.31 -33.00
CA VAL A 456 -11.86 5.46 -32.70
C VAL A 456 -12.58 4.11 -32.77
N GLY A 457 -12.26 3.30 -33.78
CA GLY A 457 -12.78 1.93 -33.92
C GLY A 457 -12.44 1.02 -32.73
N GLU A 458 -11.20 1.11 -32.21
CA GLU A 458 -10.78 0.35 -31.04
C GLU A 458 -11.59 0.76 -29.77
N TYR A 459 -11.80 2.08 -29.56
CA TYR A 459 -12.63 2.55 -28.42
C TYR A 459 -14.11 2.19 -28.61
N ALA A 460 -14.66 2.34 -29.81
CA ALA A 460 -16.04 1.94 -30.11
C ALA A 460 -16.25 0.43 -29.89
N GLY A 461 -15.31 -0.39 -30.36
CA GLY A 461 -15.32 -1.83 -30.15
C GLY A 461 -15.31 -2.21 -28.67
N ARG A 462 -14.54 -1.50 -27.84
CA ARG A 462 -14.52 -1.69 -26.39
C ARG A 462 -15.85 -1.31 -25.72
N LEU A 463 -16.44 -0.18 -26.10
CA LEU A 463 -17.76 0.24 -25.63
C LEU A 463 -18.84 -0.77 -26.01
N TYR A 464 -18.80 -1.28 -27.23
CA TYR A 464 -19.70 -2.34 -27.69
C TYR A 464 -19.57 -3.62 -26.86
N MET A 465 -18.34 -4.04 -26.55
CA MET A 465 -18.10 -5.22 -25.71
C MET A 465 -18.54 -5.01 -24.26
N LEU A 466 -18.45 -3.78 -23.73
CA LEU A 466 -18.96 -3.42 -22.40
C LEU A 466 -20.49 -3.49 -22.36
N GLY A 467 -21.16 -2.99 -23.41
CA GLY A 467 -22.63 -2.98 -23.51
C GLY A 467 -23.24 -4.36 -23.70
N ASN A 468 -22.53 -5.29 -24.35
CA ASN A 468 -23.03 -6.65 -24.61
C ASN A 468 -22.85 -7.62 -23.44
N ALA A 469 -22.42 -7.14 -22.23
CA ALA A 469 -22.34 -7.93 -21.00
C ALA A 469 -21.76 -9.35 -21.17
N ALA A 470 -20.77 -9.53 -22.08
CA ALA A 470 -20.08 -10.80 -22.23
C ALA A 470 -19.40 -11.13 -20.89
N SER A 471 -19.72 -12.30 -20.31
CA SER A 471 -19.14 -12.74 -19.05
C SER A 471 -17.61 -12.68 -19.15
N GLN A 472 -16.95 -11.99 -18.22
CA GLN A 472 -15.49 -11.89 -18.16
C GLN A 472 -14.83 -13.27 -18.10
N PHE A 473 -15.48 -14.18 -17.36
CA PHE A 473 -15.10 -15.59 -17.23
C PHE A 473 -16.35 -16.41 -16.90
N VAL A 474 -16.27 -17.71 -17.14
CA VAL A 474 -17.32 -18.68 -16.82
C VAL A 474 -16.74 -19.70 -15.85
N ILE A 475 -17.35 -19.82 -14.66
CA ILE A 475 -17.00 -20.84 -13.69
C ILE A 475 -17.65 -22.16 -14.09
N LYS A 476 -16.84 -23.21 -14.32
CA LYS A 476 -17.29 -24.57 -14.64
C LYS A 476 -17.46 -25.42 -13.39
N ARG A 477 -16.53 -25.26 -12.43
CA ARG A 477 -16.54 -25.99 -11.15
C ARG A 477 -16.28 -25.02 -10.02
N GLN A 478 -16.95 -25.22 -8.90
CA GLN A 478 -16.70 -24.47 -7.68
C GLN A 478 -16.91 -25.36 -6.47
N SER A 479 -15.90 -25.40 -5.59
CA SER A 479 -15.99 -26.01 -4.28
C SER A 479 -15.60 -24.96 -3.23
N ARG A 480 -16.51 -24.62 -2.34
CA ARG A 480 -16.29 -23.65 -1.27
C ARG A 480 -15.93 -24.32 0.02
N ARG A 481 -15.05 -23.72 0.80
CA ARG A 481 -14.71 -24.17 2.16
C ARG A 481 -15.97 -24.27 3.03
N ALA A 482 -15.98 -25.25 3.93
CA ALA A 482 -17.02 -25.39 4.90
C ALA A 482 -16.97 -24.22 5.92
N THR A 483 -18.08 -23.54 6.13
CA THR A 483 -18.22 -22.56 7.23
C THR A 483 -18.55 -23.33 8.50
N VAL A 484 -17.77 -23.14 9.56
CA VAL A 484 -18.15 -23.60 10.89
C VAL A 484 -19.25 -22.65 11.38
N SER A 485 -20.51 -23.02 11.21
CA SER A 485 -21.60 -22.35 11.90
C SER A 485 -21.47 -22.70 13.38
N LEU A 486 -21.03 -21.75 14.19
CA LEU A 486 -21.24 -21.80 15.64
C LEU A 486 -22.75 -21.65 15.89
N THR A 487 -23.51 -22.72 15.68
CA THR A 487 -24.82 -22.84 16.30
C THR A 487 -24.58 -22.89 17.80
N CYS A 488 -24.88 -21.79 18.47
CA CYS A 488 -24.93 -21.77 19.93
C CYS A 488 -25.81 -22.97 20.37
N TYR A 489 -25.19 -23.93 21.03
CA TYR A 489 -25.86 -24.97 21.77
C TYR A 489 -26.64 -24.23 22.87
N GLN A 490 -27.93 -24.03 22.67
CA GLN A 490 -28.85 -23.69 23.76
C GLN A 490 -29.04 -24.98 24.55
N PRO A 491 -28.62 -25.06 25.84
CA PRO A 491 -28.99 -26.20 26.67
C PRO A 491 -30.48 -26.20 26.78
N SER A 492 -31.11 -27.31 26.32
CA SER A 492 -32.50 -27.60 26.53
C SER A 492 -32.81 -27.52 28.03
N THR A 493 -33.62 -26.54 28.43
CA THR A 493 -34.23 -26.52 29.76
C THR A 493 -35.01 -27.81 29.93
N LEU A 494 -34.57 -28.67 30.85
CA LEU A 494 -35.31 -29.81 31.35
C LEU A 494 -36.59 -29.24 32.00
N GLU A 495 -37.73 -29.43 31.30
CA GLU A 495 -39.04 -29.33 31.93
C GLU A 495 -39.13 -30.40 33.01
N THR A 496 -39.07 -29.99 34.26
CA THR A 496 -39.48 -30.78 35.39
C THR A 496 -41.02 -30.92 35.32
N SER A 497 -41.48 -32.06 34.88
CA SER A 497 -42.86 -32.47 35.02
C SER A 497 -43.14 -32.81 36.49
N ASP A 498 -43.70 -31.87 37.23
CA ASP A 498 -44.37 -32.16 38.49
C ASP A 498 -45.71 -32.86 38.19
N HIS A 499 -45.74 -34.16 38.36
CA HIS A 499 -46.97 -34.90 38.62
C HIS A 499 -47.30 -34.72 40.10
N ALA A 500 -48.34 -33.93 40.40
CA ALA A 500 -49.07 -34.02 41.66
C ALA A 500 -50.48 -34.50 41.35
N ALA A 501 -50.82 -35.67 41.86
CA ALA A 501 -52.10 -36.23 41.92
C ALA A 501 -53.00 -35.48 42.93
N VAL A 502 -54.22 -35.19 42.61
CA VAL A 502 -55.48 -35.62 43.26
C VAL A 502 -56.63 -35.28 42.32
#